data_3bd40eec39e776f27b17e7571cada422
#
_entry.id   3bd40eec39e776f27b17e7571cada422
#
_cell.length_a   1.000
_cell.length_b   1.000
_cell.length_c   1.000
_cell.angle_alpha   90.00
_cell.angle_beta   90.00
_cell.angle_gamma   90.00
#
_symmetry.space_group_name_H-M   'P 1'
#
loop_
_entity.id
_entity.type
_entity.pdbx_description
1 polymer ?
#
loop_
_entity_poly.entity_id
_entity_poly.type
_entity_poly.pdbx_seq_one_letter_code
_entity_poly.pdbx_strand_id
1 'polypeptide(L)'
;MKKSVLKYKIKFIAIFFWGIVFGSSFEMDSTKQENYFPETVTSSAGKDIDVAALAKAHTMIIITIKATWCPVCQQQLLRIKEQLGDFEKCNASFLVLSPGSNEAVEEVKFNTEFPFPFIADQNFSIAKKLDLILSPEEIMPALVILNEDLSVKWIQKGRNALNFGDAELKDYLGCENWI
;
A
#
# COMPACT_ATOMS: atom_id res chain seq x y z
N MET A 1 -84.38 -7.77 -44.60
CA MET A 1 -83.38 -7.24 -43.69
C MET A 1 -83.08 -8.32 -42.66
N LYS A 2 -81.98 -9.10 -42.84
CA LYS A 2 -81.56 -10.14 -41.90
C LYS A 2 -80.11 -9.88 -41.57
N LYS A 3 -79.85 -9.50 -40.32
CA LYS A 3 -78.50 -9.32 -39.80
C LYS A 3 -77.93 -10.69 -39.43
N SER A 4 -76.86 -11.09 -40.11
CA SER A 4 -76.09 -12.28 -39.83
C SER A 4 -75.07 -11.96 -38.68
N VAL A 5 -75.21 -12.69 -37.60
CA VAL A 5 -74.26 -12.58 -36.46
C VAL A 5 -73.18 -13.64 -36.64
N LEU A 6 -71.99 -13.20 -37.01
CA LEU A 6 -70.85 -14.06 -37.17
C LEU A 6 -70.25 -14.34 -35.77
N LYS A 7 -70.36 -15.57 -35.28
CA LYS A 7 -69.74 -16.03 -34.03
C LYS A 7 -68.28 -16.31 -34.27
N TYR A 8 -67.44 -15.46 -33.72
CA TYR A 8 -65.98 -15.68 -33.67
C TYR A 8 -65.67 -16.64 -32.52
N LYS A 9 -65.15 -17.83 -32.84
CA LYS A 9 -64.61 -18.79 -31.85
C LYS A 9 -63.20 -18.39 -31.58
N ILE A 10 -62.95 -17.77 -30.44
CA ILE A 10 -61.59 -17.50 -29.94
C ILE A 10 -61.04 -18.81 -29.36
N LYS A 11 -60.10 -19.40 -30.09
CA LYS A 11 -59.26 -20.50 -29.54
C LYS A 11 -58.21 -19.89 -28.58
N PHE A 12 -58.32 -20.15 -27.30
CA PHE A 12 -57.33 -19.86 -26.35
C PHE A 12 -56.10 -20.80 -26.61
N ILE A 13 -55.03 -20.24 -27.18
CA ILE A 13 -53.73 -20.86 -27.22
C ILE A 13 -53.04 -20.50 -25.91
N ALA A 14 -52.92 -21.47 -25.00
CA ALA A 14 -52.11 -21.35 -23.80
C ALA A 14 -50.65 -21.42 -24.23
N ILE A 15 -49.99 -20.26 -24.32
CA ILE A 15 -48.56 -20.17 -24.50
C ILE A 15 -47.95 -20.36 -23.12
N PHE A 16 -47.40 -21.57 -22.89
CA PHE A 16 -46.56 -21.84 -21.75
C PHE A 16 -45.24 -21.07 -21.90
N PHE A 17 -45.17 -19.88 -21.29
CA PHE A 17 -43.91 -19.18 -21.13
C PHE A 17 -43.09 -19.89 -20.07
N TRP A 18 -42.18 -20.76 -20.52
CA TRP A 18 -41.13 -21.28 -19.69
C TRP A 18 -40.10 -20.17 -19.50
N GLY A 19 -40.27 -19.40 -18.44
CA GLY A 19 -39.30 -18.39 -18.01
C GLY A 19 -38.00 -19.06 -17.60
N ILE A 20 -37.03 -19.04 -18.51
CA ILE A 20 -35.63 -19.28 -18.15
C ILE A 20 -35.22 -18.08 -17.31
N VAL A 21 -35.28 -18.25 -15.99
CA VAL A 21 -34.61 -17.32 -15.04
C VAL A 21 -33.13 -17.52 -15.23
N PHE A 22 -32.51 -16.76 -16.13
CA PHE A 22 -31.09 -16.51 -16.10
C PHE A 22 -30.83 -15.69 -14.84
N GLY A 23 -30.57 -16.38 -13.73
CA GLY A 23 -29.95 -15.80 -12.57
C GLY A 23 -28.53 -15.34 -12.97
N SER A 24 -28.44 -14.11 -13.48
CA SER A 24 -27.19 -13.39 -13.52
C SER A 24 -26.78 -13.19 -12.08
N SER A 25 -25.97 -14.10 -11.54
CA SER A 25 -25.15 -13.82 -10.37
C SER A 25 -24.27 -12.63 -10.77
N PHE A 26 -24.73 -11.45 -10.40
CA PHE A 26 -23.88 -10.26 -10.39
C PHE A 26 -22.86 -10.52 -9.27
N GLU A 27 -21.80 -11.23 -9.63
CA GLU A 27 -20.58 -11.19 -8.83
C GLU A 27 -20.17 -9.72 -8.80
N MET A 28 -20.49 -9.08 -7.70
CA MET A 28 -19.88 -7.84 -7.32
C MET A 28 -18.41 -8.20 -7.02
N ASP A 29 -17.59 -8.19 -8.08
CA ASP A 29 -16.15 -8.07 -7.96
C ASP A 29 -15.88 -6.72 -7.27
N SER A 30 -15.98 -6.76 -5.95
CA SER A 30 -15.40 -5.72 -5.14
C SER A 30 -13.88 -5.92 -5.23
N THR A 31 -13.27 -5.40 -6.29
CA THR A 31 -11.87 -5.04 -6.29
C THR A 31 -11.68 -3.91 -5.27
N LYS A 32 -11.85 -4.26 -3.99
CA LYS A 32 -11.22 -3.56 -2.90
C LYS A 32 -9.74 -3.74 -3.22
N GLN A 33 -9.13 -2.70 -3.74
CA GLN A 33 -7.69 -2.64 -3.92
C GLN A 33 -7.11 -2.75 -2.51
N GLU A 34 -6.82 -3.98 -2.12
CA GLU A 34 -6.28 -4.25 -0.81
C GLU A 34 -4.86 -3.67 -0.79
N ASN A 35 -4.67 -2.65 0.04
CA ASN A 35 -3.39 -1.97 0.23
C ASN A 35 -2.45 -2.86 1.03
N TYR A 36 -2.05 -4.00 0.44
CA TYR A 36 -1.08 -4.91 1.02
C TYR A 36 0.32 -4.64 0.48
N PHE A 37 1.27 -4.62 1.39
CA PHE A 37 2.68 -4.65 1.04
C PHE A 37 3.07 -6.05 0.52
N PRO A 38 4.03 -6.20 -0.40
CA PRO A 38 4.46 -7.52 -0.87
C PRO A 38 5.06 -8.38 0.26
N GLU A 39 4.78 -9.69 0.24
CA GLU A 39 5.35 -10.65 1.21
C GLU A 39 6.88 -10.76 1.11
N THR A 40 7.39 -10.65 -0.11
CA THR A 40 8.82 -10.67 -0.39
C THR A 40 9.19 -9.51 -1.30
N VAL A 41 10.31 -8.88 -1.04
CA VAL A 41 10.88 -7.82 -1.87
C VAL A 41 12.38 -8.04 -2.05
N THR A 42 12.94 -7.53 -3.14
CA THR A 42 14.38 -7.54 -3.36
C THR A 42 14.94 -6.17 -3.00
N SER A 43 15.97 -6.13 -2.15
CA SER A 43 16.67 -4.89 -1.81
C SER A 43 17.44 -4.33 -3.00
N SER A 44 17.77 -3.04 -2.97
CA SER A 44 18.66 -2.41 -3.96
C SER A 44 20.02 -3.08 -4.09
N ALA A 45 20.49 -3.75 -3.04
CA ALA A 45 21.69 -4.57 -3.06
C ALA A 45 21.50 -6.00 -3.62
N GLY A 46 20.30 -6.33 -4.15
CA GLY A 46 20.00 -7.62 -4.75
C GLY A 46 19.71 -8.76 -3.76
N LYS A 47 19.45 -8.46 -2.49
CA LYS A 47 19.13 -9.46 -1.47
C LYS A 47 17.61 -9.55 -1.27
N ASP A 48 17.06 -10.76 -1.30
CA ASP A 48 15.65 -11.00 -1.00
C ASP A 48 15.37 -10.83 0.50
N ILE A 49 14.23 -10.23 0.81
CA ILE A 49 13.75 -9.91 2.15
C ILE A 49 12.35 -10.50 2.30
N ASP A 50 12.19 -11.38 3.26
CA ASP A 50 10.88 -11.91 3.68
C ASP A 50 10.20 -10.91 4.61
N VAL A 51 9.38 -10.04 4.03
CA VAL A 51 8.67 -8.99 4.78
C VAL A 51 7.58 -9.60 5.66
N ALA A 52 6.97 -10.71 5.23
CA ALA A 52 5.95 -11.40 6.02
C ALA A 52 6.53 -11.98 7.31
N ALA A 53 7.73 -12.56 7.24
CA ALA A 53 8.44 -13.02 8.44
C ALA A 53 8.84 -11.85 9.35
N LEU A 54 9.32 -10.75 8.76
CA LEU A 54 9.69 -9.55 9.53
C LEU A 54 8.48 -8.91 10.22
N ALA A 55 7.34 -8.79 9.55
CA ALA A 55 6.12 -8.18 10.11
C ALA A 55 5.52 -8.99 11.28
N LYS A 56 5.74 -10.30 11.30
CA LYS A 56 5.37 -11.17 12.44
C LYS A 56 6.31 -11.02 13.63
N ALA A 57 7.59 -10.72 13.36
CA ALA A 57 8.61 -10.62 14.40
C ALA A 57 8.78 -9.20 14.94
N HIS A 58 8.48 -8.18 14.14
CA HIS A 58 8.74 -6.77 14.42
C HIS A 58 7.57 -5.87 14.01
N THR A 59 7.51 -4.70 14.61
CA THR A 59 6.67 -3.61 14.08
C THR A 59 7.32 -3.08 12.81
N MET A 60 6.78 -3.47 11.65
CA MET A 60 7.34 -3.08 10.35
C MET A 60 6.94 -1.68 9.95
N ILE A 61 7.94 -0.85 9.67
CA ILE A 61 7.78 0.54 9.25
C ILE A 61 8.41 0.72 7.87
N ILE A 62 7.60 1.19 6.92
CA ILE A 62 8.07 1.54 5.58
C ILE A 62 8.25 3.06 5.53
N ILE A 63 9.46 3.51 5.24
CA ILE A 63 9.77 4.92 5.00
C ILE A 63 9.81 5.12 3.49
N THR A 64 8.88 5.88 2.93
CA THR A 64 8.95 6.20 1.51
C THR A 64 9.65 7.52 1.31
N ILE A 65 10.59 7.59 0.38
CA ILE A 65 11.27 8.82 0.00
C ILE A 65 10.81 9.27 -1.39
N LYS A 66 10.61 10.56 -1.56
CA LYS A 66 10.03 11.16 -2.77
C LYS A 66 10.80 10.79 -4.04
N ALA A 67 12.12 10.89 -3.95
CA ALA A 67 13.09 10.59 -4.98
C ALA A 67 14.48 10.48 -4.33
N THR A 68 15.45 9.88 -5.02
CA THR A 68 16.82 9.73 -4.52
C THR A 68 17.53 11.07 -4.25
N TRP A 69 17.19 12.11 -5.01
CA TRP A 69 17.74 13.45 -4.86
C TRP A 69 17.06 14.32 -3.78
N CYS A 70 16.05 13.80 -3.04
CA CYS A 70 15.26 14.57 -2.07
C CYS A 70 16.03 14.85 -0.77
N PRO A 71 16.52 16.07 -0.49
CA PRO A 71 17.33 16.35 0.70
C PRO A 71 16.51 16.24 2.00
N VAL A 72 15.24 16.65 1.99
CA VAL A 72 14.36 16.53 3.15
C VAL A 72 14.12 15.07 3.51
N CYS A 73 14.05 14.18 2.51
CA CYS A 73 13.91 12.75 2.73
C CYS A 73 15.16 12.15 3.37
N GLN A 74 16.34 12.53 2.89
CA GLN A 74 17.63 12.10 3.48
C GLN A 74 17.77 12.61 4.91
N GLN A 75 17.40 13.86 5.19
CA GLN A 75 17.40 14.39 6.55
C GLN A 75 16.45 13.61 7.47
N GLN A 76 15.28 13.17 6.99
CA GLN A 76 14.40 12.31 7.80
C GLN A 76 15.08 11.00 8.17
N LEU A 77 15.77 10.35 7.22
CA LEU A 77 16.49 9.11 7.49
C LEU A 77 17.57 9.32 8.55
N LEU A 78 18.33 10.41 8.48
CA LEU A 78 19.34 10.76 9.49
C LEU A 78 18.71 10.99 10.86
N ARG A 79 17.60 11.71 10.96
CA ARG A 79 16.87 11.94 12.21
C ARG A 79 16.34 10.65 12.82
N ILE A 80 15.77 9.75 12.02
CA ILE A 80 15.32 8.44 12.50
C ILE A 80 16.52 7.60 12.95
N LYS A 81 17.63 7.63 12.21
CA LYS A 81 18.88 6.95 12.57
C LYS A 81 19.37 7.37 13.97
N GLU A 82 19.35 8.67 14.28
CA GLU A 82 19.74 9.19 15.59
C GLU A 82 18.83 8.70 16.73
N GLN A 83 17.60 8.29 16.41
CA GLN A 83 16.56 7.87 17.35
C GLN A 83 16.32 6.36 17.36
N LEU A 84 17.16 5.56 16.70
CA LEU A 84 16.97 4.10 16.59
C LEU A 84 16.87 3.41 17.95
N GLY A 85 17.61 3.89 18.96
CA GLY A 85 17.54 3.36 20.32
C GLY A 85 16.14 3.50 20.96
N ASP A 86 15.36 4.53 20.59
CA ASP A 86 13.97 4.67 21.04
C ASP A 86 13.06 3.70 20.27
N PHE A 87 13.23 3.58 18.97
CA PHE A 87 12.47 2.66 18.15
C PHE A 87 12.72 1.18 18.45
N GLU A 88 13.93 0.84 18.91
CA GLU A 88 14.28 -0.51 19.36
C GLU A 88 13.42 -0.95 20.56
N LYS A 89 13.10 -0.03 21.48
CA LYS A 89 12.20 -0.30 22.61
C LYS A 89 10.80 -0.76 22.16
N CYS A 90 10.35 -0.33 20.99
CA CYS A 90 9.09 -0.72 20.37
C CYS A 90 9.21 -1.91 19.42
N ASN A 91 10.35 -2.59 19.40
CA ASN A 91 10.64 -3.67 18.46
C ASN A 91 10.41 -3.26 17.00
N ALA A 92 10.72 -2.00 16.64
CA ALA A 92 10.53 -1.48 15.31
C ALA A 92 11.64 -1.94 14.36
N SER A 93 11.26 -2.25 13.12
CA SER A 93 12.17 -2.53 12.01
C SER A 93 11.75 -1.73 10.79
N PHE A 94 12.70 -1.33 9.97
CA PHE A 94 12.47 -0.39 8.89
C PHE A 94 12.82 -0.98 7.53
N LEU A 95 12.07 -0.54 6.50
CA LEU A 95 12.42 -0.67 5.08
C LEU A 95 12.28 0.71 4.45
N VAL A 96 13.21 1.08 3.58
CA VAL A 96 13.13 2.35 2.83
C VAL A 96 12.71 2.04 1.40
N LEU A 97 11.62 2.66 0.94
CA LEU A 97 11.11 2.55 -0.42
C LEU A 97 11.42 3.82 -1.19
N SER A 98 12.11 3.70 -2.30
CA SER A 98 12.50 4.83 -3.17
C SER A 98 12.20 4.52 -4.63
N PRO A 99 11.75 5.49 -5.42
CA PRO A 99 11.84 5.40 -6.88
C PRO A 99 13.32 5.52 -7.30
N GLY A 100 13.63 5.08 -8.51
CA GLY A 100 14.97 5.18 -9.08
C GLY A 100 15.66 3.82 -9.27
N SER A 101 16.85 3.85 -9.85
CA SER A 101 17.64 2.63 -10.07
C SER A 101 18.24 2.11 -8.76
N ASN A 102 18.64 0.84 -8.75
CA ASN A 102 19.31 0.24 -7.60
C ASN A 102 20.56 1.03 -7.19
N GLU A 103 21.35 1.48 -8.16
CA GLU A 103 22.58 2.24 -7.92
C GLU A 103 22.29 3.58 -7.23
N ALA A 104 21.29 4.32 -7.73
CA ALA A 104 20.91 5.60 -7.15
C ALA A 104 20.33 5.45 -5.74
N VAL A 105 19.61 4.36 -5.47
CA VAL A 105 19.05 4.05 -4.15
C VAL A 105 20.14 3.61 -3.17
N GLU A 106 21.12 2.81 -3.62
CA GLU A 106 22.31 2.46 -2.80
C GLU A 106 23.18 3.68 -2.47
N GLU A 107 23.27 4.66 -3.38
CA GLU A 107 23.94 5.94 -3.09
C GLU A 107 23.27 6.68 -1.93
N VAL A 108 21.94 6.76 -1.92
CA VAL A 108 21.19 7.36 -0.79
C VAL A 108 21.48 6.61 0.51
N LYS A 109 21.47 5.28 0.47
CA LYS A 109 21.80 4.45 1.63
C LYS A 109 23.21 4.71 2.13
N PHE A 110 24.18 4.76 1.24
CA PHE A 110 25.57 5.07 1.56
C PHE A 110 25.71 6.46 2.20
N ASN A 111 25.10 7.49 1.62
CA ASN A 111 25.18 8.88 2.09
C ASN A 111 24.49 9.09 3.44
N THR A 112 23.42 8.35 3.73
CA THR A 112 22.71 8.43 5.02
C THR A 112 23.23 7.44 6.04
N GLU A 113 23.97 6.42 5.62
CA GLU A 113 24.39 5.28 6.45
C GLU A 113 23.21 4.69 7.25
N PHE A 114 22.00 4.72 6.69
CA PHE A 114 20.84 4.17 7.35
C PHE A 114 20.92 2.64 7.38
N PRO A 115 20.84 1.99 8.55
CA PRO A 115 21.27 0.59 8.69
C PRO A 115 20.30 -0.44 8.13
N PHE A 116 19.10 -0.02 7.73
CA PHE A 116 18.05 -0.92 7.23
C PHE A 116 18.07 -1.06 5.70
N PRO A 117 17.42 -2.08 5.14
CA PRO A 117 17.39 -2.30 3.70
C PRO A 117 16.63 -1.20 2.95
N PHE A 118 17.09 -0.94 1.72
CA PHE A 118 16.43 -0.07 0.76
C PHE A 118 15.87 -0.89 -0.40
N ILE A 119 14.74 -0.45 -0.94
CA ILE A 119 14.03 -1.07 -2.06
C ILE A 119 13.90 -0.04 -3.17
N ALA A 120 14.40 -0.38 -4.36
CA ALA A 120 14.23 0.43 -5.57
C ALA A 120 12.92 0.05 -6.27
N ASP A 121 11.87 0.83 -6.06
CA ASP A 121 10.56 0.63 -6.71
C ASP A 121 10.52 1.34 -8.08
N GLN A 122 11.37 0.88 -9.00
CA GLN A 122 11.57 1.50 -10.32
C GLN A 122 10.27 1.61 -11.13
N ASN A 123 9.37 0.65 -10.99
CA ASN A 123 8.10 0.58 -11.71
C ASN A 123 6.92 1.13 -10.90
N PHE A 124 7.18 1.68 -9.72
CA PHE A 124 6.16 2.17 -8.80
C PHE A 124 5.13 1.11 -8.41
N SER A 125 5.49 -0.17 -8.48
CA SER A 125 4.56 -1.28 -8.26
C SER A 125 4.08 -1.36 -6.81
N ILE A 126 4.97 -1.07 -5.85
CA ILE A 126 4.66 -1.03 -4.43
C ILE A 126 3.96 0.29 -4.08
N ALA A 127 4.50 1.41 -4.57
CA ALA A 127 3.91 2.73 -4.33
C ALA A 127 2.47 2.82 -4.85
N LYS A 128 2.16 2.20 -6.00
CA LYS A 128 0.77 2.11 -6.53
C LYS A 128 -0.16 1.36 -5.60
N LYS A 129 0.26 0.22 -5.06
CA LYS A 129 -0.55 -0.57 -4.12
C LYS A 129 -0.85 0.19 -2.83
N LEU A 130 0.07 1.05 -2.40
CA LEU A 130 -0.07 1.86 -1.18
C LEU A 130 -0.74 3.23 -1.44
N ASP A 131 -1.19 3.51 -2.66
CA ASP A 131 -1.74 4.82 -3.07
C ASP A 131 -0.78 5.98 -2.74
N LEU A 132 0.48 5.81 -3.14
CA LEU A 132 1.57 6.75 -2.88
C LEU A 132 2.19 7.36 -4.15
N ILE A 133 1.53 7.32 -5.28
CA ILE A 133 2.02 7.99 -6.49
C ILE A 133 1.80 9.49 -6.35
N LEU A 134 2.87 10.26 -6.50
CA LEU A 134 2.83 11.72 -6.48
C LEU A 134 2.91 12.30 -7.91
N SER A 135 3.81 11.76 -8.73
CA SER A 135 3.99 12.12 -10.13
C SER A 135 4.58 10.93 -10.90
N PRO A 136 4.77 11.00 -12.23
CA PRO A 136 5.38 9.90 -12.99
C PRO A 136 6.79 9.49 -12.54
N GLU A 137 7.50 10.36 -11.83
CA GLU A 137 8.89 10.14 -11.40
C GLU A 137 9.05 10.18 -9.87
N GLU A 138 7.95 10.42 -9.12
CA GLU A 138 8.02 10.66 -7.69
C GLU A 138 6.94 9.89 -6.93
N ILE A 139 7.28 9.41 -5.75
CA ILE A 139 6.31 8.84 -4.81
C ILE A 139 6.05 9.80 -3.66
N MET A 140 4.85 9.71 -3.08
CA MET A 140 4.50 10.49 -1.89
C MET A 140 5.40 10.07 -0.72
N PRO A 141 6.17 11.02 -0.14
CA PRO A 141 6.90 10.71 1.08
C PRO A 141 5.93 10.37 2.19
N ALA A 142 6.11 9.22 2.84
CA ALA A 142 5.24 8.74 3.89
C ALA A 142 5.98 7.87 4.90
N LEU A 143 5.38 7.72 6.08
CA LEU A 143 5.68 6.68 7.05
C LEU A 143 4.48 5.74 7.10
N VAL A 144 4.71 4.45 6.90
CA VAL A 144 3.65 3.43 6.86
C VAL A 144 3.98 2.34 7.85
N ILE A 145 3.05 2.03 8.76
CA ILE A 145 3.15 0.87 9.65
C ILE A 145 2.30 -0.24 9.07
N LEU A 146 2.84 -1.44 9.01
CA LEU A 146 2.14 -2.63 8.54
C LEU A 146 1.59 -3.46 9.70
N ASN A 147 0.47 -4.13 9.47
CA ASN A 147 0.00 -5.26 10.28
C ASN A 147 0.81 -6.52 9.95
N GLU A 148 0.64 -7.58 10.73
CA GLU A 148 1.28 -8.89 10.50
C GLU A 148 0.85 -9.53 9.16
N ASP A 149 -0.35 -9.20 8.65
CA ASP A 149 -0.87 -9.62 7.35
C ASP A 149 -0.43 -8.71 6.19
N LEU A 150 0.47 -7.76 6.46
CA LEU A 150 1.01 -6.77 5.52
C LEU A 150 0.02 -5.71 5.04
N SER A 151 -1.19 -5.67 5.57
CA SER A 151 -2.10 -4.55 5.36
C SER A 151 -1.58 -3.29 6.05
N VAL A 152 -1.97 -2.11 5.56
CA VAL A 152 -1.59 -0.84 6.18
C VAL A 152 -2.35 -0.65 7.49
N LYS A 153 -1.62 -0.58 8.59
CA LYS A 153 -2.14 -0.29 9.93
C LYS A 153 -2.28 1.21 10.18
N TRP A 154 -1.26 1.97 9.77
CA TRP A 154 -1.20 3.42 9.93
C TRP A 154 -0.35 4.02 8.83
N ILE A 155 -0.70 5.22 8.40
CA ILE A 155 0.03 5.95 7.38
C ILE A 155 -0.01 7.44 7.64
N GLN A 156 1.15 8.08 7.58
CA GLN A 156 1.30 9.52 7.55
C GLN A 156 1.91 9.94 6.22
N LYS A 157 1.14 10.61 5.40
CA LYS A 157 1.56 11.12 4.08
C LYS A 157 2.09 12.54 4.18
N GLY A 158 3.11 12.82 3.40
CA GLY A 158 3.74 14.13 3.31
C GLY A 158 4.73 14.42 4.43
N ARG A 159 5.65 15.34 4.15
CA ARG A 159 6.60 15.92 5.09
C ARG A 159 7.13 17.24 4.54
N ASN A 160 7.71 18.04 5.41
CA ASN A 160 8.40 19.26 5.04
C ASN A 160 9.60 19.48 5.96
N ALA A 161 10.35 20.56 5.75
CA ALA A 161 11.56 20.85 6.52
C ALA A 161 11.33 21.12 8.04
N LEU A 162 10.08 21.30 8.45
CA LEU A 162 9.70 21.52 9.85
C LEU A 162 9.02 20.31 10.49
N ASN A 163 8.39 19.47 9.67
CA ASN A 163 7.73 18.24 10.12
C ASN A 163 8.20 17.05 9.29
N PHE A 164 8.97 16.18 9.92
CA PHE A 164 9.51 14.95 9.32
C PHE A 164 8.65 13.71 9.60
N GLY A 165 7.67 13.81 10.49
CA GLY A 165 6.78 12.70 10.87
C GLY A 165 7.40 11.71 11.87
N ASP A 166 8.65 11.87 12.26
CA ASP A 166 9.33 11.00 13.23
C ASP A 166 8.74 11.14 14.64
N ALA A 167 8.33 12.34 15.04
CA ALA A 167 7.68 12.57 16.33
C ALA A 167 6.31 11.89 16.40
N GLU A 168 5.47 12.07 15.38
CA GLU A 168 4.14 11.44 15.28
C GLU A 168 4.24 9.91 15.20
N LEU A 169 5.28 9.38 14.55
CA LEU A 169 5.56 7.96 14.51
C LEU A 169 5.87 7.42 15.92
N LYS A 170 6.74 8.09 16.67
CA LYS A 170 7.08 7.69 18.05
C LYS A 170 5.89 7.77 18.99
N ASP A 171 5.11 8.84 18.88
CA ASP A 171 3.88 9.04 19.68
C ASP A 171 2.86 7.92 19.40
N TYR A 172 2.63 7.61 18.11
CA TYR A 172 1.73 6.52 17.71
C TYR A 172 2.19 5.15 18.24
N LEU A 173 3.48 4.87 18.23
CA LEU A 173 4.05 3.61 18.71
C LEU A 173 4.13 3.54 20.24
N GLY A 174 4.08 4.68 20.94
CA GLY A 174 4.22 4.75 22.39
C GLY A 174 5.62 4.35 22.90
N CYS A 175 6.67 4.53 22.08
CA CYS A 175 8.03 4.10 22.39
C CYS A 175 8.63 4.78 23.63
N GLU A 176 8.09 5.91 24.04
CA GLU A 176 8.57 6.68 25.19
C GLU A 176 7.95 6.25 26.53
N ASN A 177 6.91 5.43 26.53
CA ASN A 177 6.07 5.15 27.71
C ASN A 177 6.42 3.84 28.44
N TRP A 178 7.62 3.28 28.23
CA TRP A 178 8.08 2.11 28.98
C TRP A 178 8.94 2.54 30.18
N ILE A 179 8.26 3.03 31.23
CA ILE A 179 8.82 3.18 32.59
C ILE A 179 8.11 2.18 33.50
#